data_95d6bab779b61bb77979c55ca6709374
#
_entry.id   95d6bab779b61bb77979c55ca6709374
#
_cell.length_a   1.000
_cell.length_b   1.000
_cell.length_c   1.000
_cell.angle_alpha   90.00
_cell.angle_beta   90.00
_cell.angle_gamma   90.00
#
_symmetry.space_group_name_H-M   'P 1'
#
loop_
_entity.id
_entity.type
_entity.pdbx_description
1 polymer ?
#
loop_
_entity_poly.entity_id
_entity_poly.type
_entity_poly.pdbx_seq_one_letter_code
_entity_poly.pdbx_strand_id
1 'polypeptide(L)'
;ASDVYKRQDIGCSTGGFSDVLLKNRIKRIFAVDVGYGQFDWKLRSSRKITLYEKTNARYIKPEMILDPIDLIVCDVSFISAKKVIEPNVRFLKKKFQILVLIKPQFEVQKKLVSRGGIIKDEKIHKDVCEDFKCWIHKKFDPDFLRIMDSPITGQKGNKEFLAYFGIL
;
A
#
# COMPACT_ATOMS: atom_id res chain seq x y z
N ALA A 1 -22.42 6.08 17.48
CA ALA A 1 -20.97 6.26 17.61
C ALA A 1 -20.40 6.54 16.22
N SER A 2 -19.83 7.71 16.00
CA SER A 2 -19.22 8.04 14.72
C SER A 2 -17.96 7.20 14.57
N ASP A 3 -18.00 6.20 13.69
CA ASP A 3 -16.81 5.46 13.27
C ASP A 3 -15.86 6.43 12.56
N VAL A 4 -14.89 6.87 13.31
CA VAL A 4 -13.90 7.82 12.81
C VAL A 4 -12.69 7.04 12.39
N TYR A 5 -12.63 6.75 11.09
CA TYR A 5 -11.62 5.90 10.48
C TYR A 5 -10.23 6.52 10.47
N LYS A 6 -9.23 5.73 10.80
CA LYS A 6 -7.81 6.08 10.74
C LYS A 6 -7.14 5.24 9.66
N ARG A 7 -6.33 5.87 8.85
CA ARG A 7 -5.74 5.28 7.65
C ARG A 7 -4.22 5.38 7.68
N GLN A 8 -3.55 4.45 7.08
CA GLN A 8 -2.13 4.55 6.79
C GLN A 8 -1.93 4.51 5.27
N ASP A 9 -1.14 5.45 4.75
CA ASP A 9 -0.75 5.53 3.34
C ASP A 9 0.76 5.26 3.24
N ILE A 10 1.12 4.07 2.78
CA ILE A 10 2.51 3.60 2.67
C ILE A 10 3.00 3.78 1.24
N GLY A 11 4.06 4.58 1.06
CA GLY A 11 4.52 5.01 -0.25
C GLY A 11 3.65 6.16 -0.78
N CYS A 12 3.38 7.15 0.06
CA CYS A 12 2.41 8.19 -0.23
C CYS A 12 2.80 9.12 -1.39
N SER A 13 4.08 9.18 -1.76
CA SER A 13 4.60 9.96 -2.89
C SER A 13 4.03 11.40 -2.93
N THR A 14 3.33 11.77 -4.00
CA THR A 14 2.65 13.06 -4.12
C THR A 14 1.35 13.17 -3.30
N GLY A 15 0.85 12.06 -2.77
CA GLY A 15 -0.35 12.02 -1.93
C GLY A 15 -1.63 11.60 -2.66
N GLY A 16 -1.53 10.87 -3.76
CA GLY A 16 -2.70 10.45 -4.55
C GLY A 16 -3.72 9.66 -3.72
N PHE A 17 -3.30 8.63 -3.00
CA PHE A 17 -4.20 7.89 -2.09
C PHE A 17 -4.67 8.77 -0.92
N SER A 18 -3.77 9.56 -0.34
CA SER A 18 -4.11 10.48 0.76
C SER A 18 -5.20 11.48 0.35
N ASP A 19 -5.19 12.02 -0.87
CA ASP A 19 -6.23 12.92 -1.39
C ASP A 19 -7.59 12.21 -1.47
N VAL A 20 -7.62 11.00 -2.03
CA VAL A 20 -8.84 10.20 -2.10
C VAL A 20 -9.36 9.87 -0.69
N LEU A 21 -8.47 9.50 0.22
CA LEU A 21 -8.84 9.21 1.60
C LEU A 21 -9.41 10.42 2.32
N LEU A 22 -8.85 11.63 2.12
CA LEU A 22 -9.36 12.86 2.72
C LEU A 22 -10.81 13.18 2.34
N LYS A 23 -11.22 12.84 1.11
CA LYS A 23 -12.58 13.03 0.62
C LYS A 23 -13.60 12.09 1.26
N ASN A 24 -13.13 11.09 1.99
CA ASN A 24 -13.96 10.11 2.69
C ASN A 24 -13.82 10.29 4.20
N ARG A 25 -14.91 10.25 4.96
CA ARG A 25 -15.03 10.49 6.41
C ARG A 25 -13.88 9.87 7.22
N ILE A 26 -12.72 10.54 7.28
CA ILE A 26 -11.55 10.09 8.02
C ILE A 26 -11.23 11.02 9.19
N LYS A 27 -10.63 10.44 10.22
CA LYS A 27 -10.09 11.18 11.37
C LYS A 27 -8.64 11.57 11.12
N ARG A 28 -7.83 10.62 10.67
CA ARG A 28 -6.39 10.81 10.50
C ARG A 28 -5.83 9.88 9.43
N ILE A 29 -4.84 10.38 8.70
CA ILE A 29 -3.96 9.63 7.80
C ILE A 29 -2.54 9.72 8.35
N PHE A 30 -1.87 8.57 8.45
CA PHE A 30 -0.44 8.46 8.64
C PHE A 30 0.19 8.17 7.28
N ALA A 31 0.72 9.20 6.65
CA ALA A 31 1.35 9.11 5.33
C ALA A 31 2.85 8.91 5.50
N VAL A 32 3.42 7.90 4.86
CA VAL A 32 4.81 7.49 5.03
C VAL A 32 5.49 7.32 3.69
N ASP A 33 6.66 7.94 3.52
CA ASP A 33 7.47 7.80 2.32
C ASP A 33 8.98 7.89 2.64
N VAL A 34 9.78 7.16 1.86
CA VAL A 34 11.25 7.29 1.92
C VAL A 34 11.74 8.55 1.22
N GLY A 35 10.95 9.10 0.31
CA GLY A 35 11.21 10.36 -0.38
C GLY A 35 11.07 11.59 0.53
N TYR A 36 11.38 12.73 -0.05
CA TYR A 36 11.27 14.01 0.63
C TYR A 36 10.82 15.12 -0.32
N GLY A 37 9.90 15.96 0.14
CA GLY A 37 9.46 17.16 -0.59
C GLY A 37 8.54 16.87 -1.78
N GLN A 38 8.09 15.62 -1.99
CA GLN A 38 7.22 15.25 -3.11
C GLN A 38 5.74 15.41 -2.78
N PHE A 39 5.37 15.29 -1.50
CA PHE A 39 3.99 15.33 -1.05
C PHE A 39 3.35 16.69 -1.31
N ASP A 40 2.15 16.69 -1.92
CA ASP A 40 1.44 17.93 -2.32
C ASP A 40 1.28 18.88 -1.13
N TRP A 41 1.58 20.17 -1.34
CA TRP A 41 1.57 21.17 -0.30
C TRP A 41 0.16 21.40 0.29
N LYS A 42 -0.90 21.25 -0.51
CA LYS A 42 -2.29 21.37 -0.06
C LYS A 42 -2.64 20.26 0.93
N LEU A 43 -2.16 19.04 0.65
CA LEU A 43 -2.37 17.89 1.53
C LEU A 43 -1.53 18.02 2.81
N ARG A 44 -0.30 18.51 2.67
CA ARG A 44 0.64 18.74 3.79
C ARG A 44 0.07 19.70 4.83
N SER A 45 -0.73 20.70 4.42
CA SER A 45 -1.37 21.67 5.33
C SER A 45 -2.57 21.09 6.10
N SER A 46 -3.05 19.90 5.75
CA SER A 46 -4.20 19.28 6.40
C SER A 46 -3.86 18.78 7.81
N ARG A 47 -4.62 19.24 8.81
CA ARG A 47 -4.49 18.76 10.19
C ARG A 47 -4.85 17.27 10.36
N LYS A 48 -5.47 16.65 9.35
CA LYS A 48 -5.83 15.23 9.34
C LYS A 48 -4.68 14.34 8.87
N ILE A 49 -3.60 14.90 8.32
CA ILE A 49 -2.44 14.14 7.85
C ILE A 49 -1.27 14.31 8.80
N THR A 50 -0.70 13.20 9.21
CA THR A 50 0.62 13.13 9.83
C THR A 50 1.56 12.55 8.80
N LEU A 51 2.49 13.37 8.30
CA LEU A 51 3.41 13.00 7.22
C LEU A 51 4.78 12.63 7.79
N TYR A 52 5.26 11.46 7.42
CA TYR A 52 6.59 10.94 7.73
C TYR A 52 7.39 10.76 6.45
N GLU A 53 8.15 11.78 6.06
CA GLU A 53 9.11 11.72 4.95
C GLU A 53 10.46 11.16 5.42
N LYS A 54 11.32 10.77 4.46
CA LYS A 54 12.62 10.11 4.74
C LYS A 54 12.49 8.93 5.69
N THR A 55 11.33 8.28 5.68
CA THR A 55 10.97 7.24 6.63
C THR A 55 10.69 5.93 5.91
N ASN A 56 11.47 4.90 6.25
CA ASN A 56 11.23 3.57 5.72
C ASN A 56 10.11 2.89 6.53
N ALA A 57 8.99 2.59 5.86
CA ALA A 57 7.81 2.02 6.49
C ALA A 57 8.05 0.65 7.16
N ARG A 58 9.15 -0.05 6.82
CA ARG A 58 9.54 -1.28 7.52
C ARG A 58 9.96 -1.05 8.98
N TYR A 59 10.39 0.16 9.30
CA TYR A 59 11.00 0.51 10.59
C TYR A 59 10.21 1.58 11.35
N ILE A 60 8.91 1.75 11.03
CA ILE A 60 8.04 2.65 11.78
C ILE A 60 7.98 2.20 13.23
N LYS A 61 8.22 3.14 14.13
CA LYS A 61 8.18 2.87 15.56
C LYS A 61 6.74 2.96 16.10
N PRO A 62 6.39 2.20 17.15
CA PRO A 62 5.05 2.24 17.73
C PRO A 62 4.57 3.64 18.11
N GLU A 63 5.46 4.48 18.60
CA GLU A 63 5.15 5.85 19.01
C GLU A 63 4.81 6.80 17.84
N MET A 64 5.09 6.40 16.60
CA MET A 64 4.74 7.17 15.41
C MET A 64 3.29 6.96 14.99
N ILE A 65 2.72 5.79 15.31
CA ILE A 65 1.32 5.45 15.01
C ILE A 65 0.66 5.01 16.31
N LEU A 66 0.17 5.98 17.07
CA LEU A 66 -0.42 5.75 18.40
C LEU A 66 -1.84 5.18 18.33
N ASP A 67 -2.49 5.32 17.20
CA ASP A 67 -3.88 4.93 17.01
C ASP A 67 -4.00 3.68 16.15
N PRO A 68 -4.87 2.71 16.51
CA PRO A 68 -5.15 1.56 15.66
C PRO A 68 -5.71 1.95 14.28
N ILE A 69 -5.23 1.30 13.24
CA ILE A 69 -5.51 1.59 11.83
C ILE A 69 -6.66 0.73 11.32
N ASP A 70 -7.61 1.34 10.62
CA ASP A 70 -8.74 0.65 9.98
C ASP A 70 -8.43 0.21 8.54
N LEU A 71 -7.62 0.99 7.82
CA LEU A 71 -7.23 0.70 6.44
C LEU A 71 -5.77 1.07 6.21
N ILE A 72 -5.02 0.15 5.63
CA ILE A 72 -3.73 0.42 4.98
C ILE A 72 -3.95 0.52 3.48
N VAL A 73 -3.47 1.59 2.86
CA VAL A 73 -3.21 1.65 1.42
C VAL A 73 -1.70 1.60 1.20
N CYS A 74 -1.26 0.84 0.18
CA CYS A 74 0.17 0.63 -0.05
C CYS A 74 0.48 0.70 -1.55
N ASP A 75 1.31 1.69 -1.92
CA ASP A 75 1.86 1.87 -3.25
C ASP A 75 3.37 2.12 -3.16
N VAL A 76 4.15 1.05 -3.14
CA VAL A 76 5.61 1.13 -3.03
C VAL A 76 6.31 0.68 -4.30
N SER A 77 7.49 1.23 -4.54
CA SER A 77 8.36 0.88 -5.66
C SER A 77 9.72 0.39 -5.18
N PHE A 78 10.39 -0.43 -6.01
CA PHE A 78 11.73 -0.97 -5.77
C PHE A 78 11.85 -1.94 -4.58
N ILE A 79 10.74 -2.36 -4.02
CA ILE A 79 10.64 -3.34 -2.93
C ILE A 79 9.33 -4.11 -3.06
N SER A 80 9.30 -5.37 -2.61
CA SER A 80 8.07 -6.14 -2.48
C SER A 80 7.13 -5.48 -1.46
N ALA A 81 5.86 -5.30 -1.86
CA ALA A 81 4.85 -4.74 -0.97
C ALA A 81 4.62 -5.61 0.28
N LYS A 82 4.78 -6.93 0.18
CA LYS A 82 4.70 -7.86 1.32
C LYS A 82 5.65 -7.48 2.43
N LYS A 83 6.92 -7.17 2.08
CA LYS A 83 7.98 -6.80 3.05
C LYS A 83 7.68 -5.49 3.78
N VAL A 84 6.84 -4.65 3.21
CA VAL A 84 6.47 -3.36 3.80
C VAL A 84 5.17 -3.47 4.60
N ILE A 85 4.22 -4.27 4.12
CA ILE A 85 2.95 -4.49 4.83
C ILE A 85 3.16 -5.27 6.12
N GLU A 86 3.95 -6.36 6.10
CA GLU A 86 4.12 -7.25 7.24
C GLU A 86 4.49 -6.55 8.56
N PRO A 87 5.47 -5.66 8.64
CA PRO A 87 5.81 -4.98 9.89
C PRO A 87 4.73 -3.96 10.32
N ASN A 88 3.84 -3.54 9.42
CA ASN A 88 2.78 -2.58 9.71
C ASN A 88 1.47 -3.23 10.17
N VAL A 89 1.33 -4.56 10.04
CA VAL A 89 0.15 -5.31 10.52
C VAL A 89 -0.13 -5.08 12.01
N ARG A 90 0.91 -4.88 12.80
CA ARG A 90 0.79 -4.60 14.25
C ARG A 90 -0.02 -3.35 14.60
N PHE A 91 -0.21 -2.44 13.65
CA PHE A 91 -1.00 -1.22 13.83
C PHE A 91 -2.46 -1.41 13.45
N LEU A 92 -2.82 -2.53 12.82
CA LEU A 92 -4.19 -2.79 12.41
C LEU A 92 -5.10 -3.10 13.59
N LYS A 93 -6.36 -2.68 13.48
CA LYS A 93 -7.45 -3.17 14.33
C LYS A 93 -7.71 -4.67 14.07
N LYS A 94 -8.53 -5.29 14.91
CA LYS A 94 -9.05 -6.66 14.67
C LYS A 94 -9.86 -6.73 13.37
N LYS A 95 -10.68 -5.74 13.12
CA LYS A 95 -11.40 -5.52 11.85
C LYS A 95 -10.65 -4.48 11.05
N PHE A 96 -10.20 -4.85 9.87
CA PHE A 96 -9.34 -4.00 9.04
C PHE A 96 -9.51 -4.29 7.55
N GLN A 97 -9.00 -3.37 6.76
CA GLN A 97 -8.91 -3.50 5.31
C GLN A 97 -7.50 -3.16 4.83
N ILE A 98 -7.07 -3.77 3.75
CA ILE A 98 -5.82 -3.45 3.07
C ILE A 98 -6.09 -3.34 1.58
N LEU A 99 -5.64 -2.25 0.98
CA LEU A 99 -5.58 -2.05 -0.46
C LEU A 99 -4.11 -1.90 -0.85
N VAL A 100 -3.62 -2.79 -1.70
CA VAL A 100 -2.23 -2.78 -2.15
C VAL A 100 -2.12 -2.80 -3.66
N LEU A 101 -1.25 -1.97 -4.21
CA LEU A 101 -0.86 -2.01 -5.60
C LEU A 101 0.29 -3.01 -5.77
N ILE A 102 0.01 -4.11 -6.46
CA ILE A 102 0.97 -5.17 -6.77
C ILE A 102 1.69 -4.78 -8.06
N LYS A 103 3.01 -4.65 -7.98
CA LYS A 103 3.88 -4.30 -9.11
C LYS A 103 4.78 -5.49 -9.42
N PRO A 104 4.46 -6.32 -10.43
CA PRO A 104 5.18 -7.56 -10.70
C PRO A 104 6.69 -7.37 -10.81
N GLN A 105 7.14 -6.26 -11.39
CA GLN A 105 8.57 -5.95 -11.56
C GLN A 105 9.35 -5.81 -10.24
N PHE A 106 8.65 -5.63 -9.10
CA PHE A 106 9.27 -5.54 -7.76
C PHE A 106 8.99 -6.77 -6.89
N GLU A 107 8.19 -7.72 -7.39
CA GLU A 107 7.83 -8.94 -6.67
C GLU A 107 8.62 -10.16 -7.14
N VAL A 108 9.21 -10.12 -8.33
CA VAL A 108 9.98 -11.22 -8.90
C VAL A 108 11.49 -11.00 -8.79
N GLN A 109 12.26 -12.06 -9.03
CA GLN A 109 13.71 -11.96 -9.12
C GLN A 109 14.14 -11.11 -10.33
N LYS A 110 15.20 -10.31 -10.15
CA LYS A 110 15.72 -9.40 -11.19
C LYS A 110 15.96 -10.04 -12.56
N LYS A 111 16.33 -11.33 -12.59
CA LYS A 111 16.56 -12.09 -13.85
C LYS A 111 15.31 -12.26 -14.71
N LEU A 112 14.11 -12.15 -14.11
CA LEU A 112 12.83 -12.24 -14.83
C LEU A 112 12.34 -10.88 -15.34
N VAL A 113 13.02 -9.81 -14.97
CA VAL A 113 12.69 -8.45 -15.41
C VAL A 113 13.55 -8.12 -16.64
N SER A 114 12.91 -7.73 -17.74
CA SER A 114 13.64 -7.37 -18.98
C SER A 114 14.51 -6.13 -18.79
N ARG A 115 15.46 -5.92 -19.73
CA ARG A 115 16.19 -4.65 -19.85
C ARG A 115 15.17 -3.50 -19.97
N GLY A 116 15.22 -2.52 -19.11
CA GLY A 116 14.23 -1.44 -19.03
C GLY A 116 13.20 -1.56 -17.90
N GLY A 117 13.19 -2.68 -17.18
CA GLY A 117 12.34 -2.83 -15.98
C GLY A 117 10.90 -3.21 -16.29
N ILE A 118 10.63 -3.83 -17.45
CA ILE A 118 9.27 -4.19 -17.89
C ILE A 118 9.09 -5.71 -17.83
N ILE A 119 7.95 -6.16 -17.34
CA ILE A 119 7.49 -7.54 -17.44
C ILE A 119 6.33 -7.57 -18.45
N LYS A 120 6.50 -8.35 -19.52
CA LYS A 120 5.48 -8.54 -20.57
C LYS A 120 4.84 -9.93 -20.52
N ASP A 121 5.45 -10.87 -19.81
CA ASP A 121 4.99 -12.25 -19.75
C ASP A 121 3.75 -12.36 -18.84
N GLU A 122 2.62 -12.70 -19.42
CA GLU A 122 1.36 -12.90 -18.71
C GLU A 122 1.42 -14.02 -17.68
N LYS A 123 2.26 -15.04 -17.90
CA LYS A 123 2.44 -16.11 -16.93
C LYS A 123 3.05 -15.56 -15.65
N ILE A 124 4.08 -14.72 -15.78
CA ILE A 124 4.69 -14.05 -14.59
C ILE A 124 3.68 -13.19 -13.86
N HIS A 125 2.81 -12.47 -14.58
CA HIS A 125 1.73 -11.68 -13.95
C HIS A 125 0.78 -12.57 -13.13
N LYS A 126 0.37 -13.70 -13.70
CA LYS A 126 -0.51 -14.66 -12.99
C LYS A 126 0.18 -15.27 -11.79
N ASP A 127 1.42 -15.71 -11.94
CA ASP A 127 2.21 -16.33 -10.87
C ASP A 127 2.39 -15.35 -9.68
N VAL A 128 2.64 -14.05 -9.96
CA VAL A 128 2.74 -13.02 -8.93
C VAL A 128 1.41 -12.82 -8.21
N CYS A 129 0.30 -12.76 -8.92
CA CYS A 129 -1.02 -12.62 -8.30
C CYS A 129 -1.38 -13.82 -7.41
N GLU A 130 -1.11 -15.05 -7.87
CA GLU A 130 -1.35 -16.26 -7.09
C GLU A 130 -0.43 -16.33 -5.86
N ASP A 131 0.84 -15.95 -5.98
CA ASP A 131 1.77 -15.87 -4.85
C ASP A 131 1.30 -14.82 -3.81
N PHE A 132 0.78 -13.67 -4.27
CA PHE A 132 0.15 -12.68 -3.38
C PHE A 132 -1.08 -13.24 -2.69
N LYS A 133 -1.97 -13.91 -3.41
CA LYS A 133 -3.16 -14.54 -2.89
C LYS A 133 -2.84 -15.58 -1.81
N CYS A 134 -1.88 -16.47 -2.08
CA CYS A 134 -1.41 -17.45 -1.12
C CYS A 134 -0.84 -16.79 0.14
N TRP A 135 -0.03 -15.74 -0.01
CA TRP A 135 0.52 -15.00 1.10
C TRP A 135 -0.57 -14.32 1.94
N ILE A 136 -1.58 -13.69 1.29
CA ILE A 136 -2.70 -13.04 1.98
C ILE A 136 -3.48 -14.06 2.81
N HIS A 137 -3.88 -15.20 2.22
CA HIS A 137 -4.61 -16.24 2.95
C HIS A 137 -3.78 -16.80 4.12
N LYS A 138 -2.50 -17.10 3.90
CA LYS A 138 -1.63 -17.64 4.95
C LYS A 138 -1.42 -16.68 6.10
N LYS A 139 -1.35 -15.37 5.81
CA LYS A 139 -0.98 -14.35 6.81
C LYS A 139 -2.18 -13.78 7.54
N PHE A 140 -3.30 -13.60 6.85
CA PHE A 140 -4.42 -12.81 7.34
C PHE A 140 -5.73 -13.61 7.46
N ASP A 141 -5.88 -14.69 6.70
CA ASP A 141 -7.13 -15.47 6.60
C ASP A 141 -8.36 -14.55 6.46
N PRO A 142 -8.44 -13.75 5.39
CA PRO A 142 -9.39 -12.64 5.28
C PRO A 142 -10.81 -13.14 4.99
N ASP A 143 -11.82 -12.39 5.45
CA ASP A 143 -13.24 -12.64 5.13
C ASP A 143 -13.55 -12.38 3.65
N PHE A 144 -12.77 -11.51 3.00
CA PHE A 144 -12.86 -11.24 1.57
C PHE A 144 -11.50 -10.94 0.97
N LEU A 145 -11.32 -11.31 -0.31
CA LEU A 145 -10.15 -10.99 -1.13
C LEU A 145 -10.59 -10.77 -2.58
N ARG A 146 -10.18 -9.64 -3.16
CA ARG A 146 -10.30 -9.35 -4.59
C ARG A 146 -8.95 -8.93 -5.14
N ILE A 147 -8.55 -9.52 -6.26
CA ILE A 147 -7.40 -9.07 -7.05
C ILE A 147 -7.92 -8.73 -8.45
N MET A 148 -7.58 -7.56 -8.94
CA MET A 148 -8.02 -7.06 -10.25
C MET A 148 -6.90 -6.30 -10.95
N ASP A 149 -6.99 -6.17 -12.26
CA ASP A 149 -6.09 -5.31 -13.03
C ASP A 149 -6.21 -3.86 -12.54
N SER A 150 -5.08 -3.18 -12.40
CA SER A 150 -5.09 -1.74 -12.20
C SER A 150 -5.68 -1.04 -13.43
N PRO A 151 -6.55 -0.04 -13.26
CA PRO A 151 -7.13 0.71 -14.39
C PRO A 151 -6.09 1.57 -15.12
N ILE A 152 -4.93 1.79 -14.51
CA ILE A 152 -3.80 2.52 -15.08
C ILE A 152 -2.57 1.63 -15.10
N THR A 153 -1.71 1.84 -16.08
CA THR A 153 -0.40 1.19 -16.15
C THR A 153 0.62 1.93 -15.30
N GLY A 154 1.58 1.20 -14.76
CA GLY A 154 2.72 1.76 -14.05
C GLY A 154 3.73 2.41 -14.99
N GLN A 155 4.84 2.86 -14.42
CA GLN A 155 5.94 3.44 -15.20
C GLN A 155 6.37 2.51 -16.33
N LYS A 156 6.68 3.11 -17.49
CA LYS A 156 7.09 2.40 -18.72
C LYS A 156 6.06 1.41 -19.26
N GLY A 157 4.80 1.51 -18.84
CA GLY A 157 3.72 0.65 -19.31
C GLY A 157 3.64 -0.71 -18.63
N ASN A 158 4.26 -0.89 -17.45
CA ASN A 158 4.10 -2.09 -16.65
C ASN A 158 2.65 -2.31 -16.27
N LYS A 159 2.16 -3.54 -16.43
CA LYS A 159 0.88 -3.97 -15.91
C LYS A 159 1.00 -4.11 -14.39
N GLU A 160 0.05 -3.54 -13.66
CA GLU A 160 -0.04 -3.57 -12.22
C GLU A 160 -1.41 -4.10 -11.78
N PHE A 161 -1.52 -4.56 -10.54
CA PHE A 161 -2.75 -5.15 -10.03
C PHE A 161 -3.10 -4.53 -8.68
N LEU A 162 -4.40 -4.46 -8.39
CA LEU A 162 -4.90 -4.05 -7.09
C LEU A 162 -5.38 -5.28 -6.33
N ALA A 163 -4.88 -5.48 -5.12
CA ALA A 163 -5.45 -6.43 -4.18
C ALA A 163 -6.15 -5.67 -3.05
N TYR A 164 -7.42 -6.04 -2.80
CA TYR A 164 -8.24 -5.49 -1.73
C TYR A 164 -8.78 -6.62 -0.88
N PHE A 165 -8.48 -6.60 0.41
CA PHE A 165 -8.84 -7.67 1.34
C PHE A 165 -8.97 -7.16 2.78
N GLY A 166 -9.58 -7.97 3.64
CA GLY A 166 -9.71 -7.60 5.06
C GLY A 166 -10.55 -8.54 5.88
N ILE A 167 -10.69 -8.18 7.16
CA ILE A 167 -11.54 -8.81 8.17
C ILE A 167 -12.64 -7.80 8.55
N LEU A 168 -13.93 -8.25 8.50
CA LEU A 168 -15.14 -7.42 8.72
C LEU A 168 -15.69 -7.52 10.14
#